data_8d79c6317cfd28b28e4f3cf7dcf7c0e8
#
_entry.id   8d79c6317cfd28b28e4f3cf7dcf7c0e8
#
_cell.length_a   1.000
_cell.length_b   1.000
_cell.length_c   1.000
_cell.angle_alpha   90.00
_cell.angle_beta   90.00
_cell.angle_gamma   90.00
#
_symmetry.space_group_name_H-M   'P 1'
#
loop_
_entity.id
_entity.type
_entity.pdbx_description
1 polymer ?
#
loop_
_entity_poly.entity_id
_entity_poly.type
_entity_poly.pdbx_seq_one_letter_code
_entity_poly.pdbx_strand_id
1 'polypeptide(L)'
;NILSDDIYEHITYDSKKFFNIINVNPSLKKRTFIVNGVSKVFSMTGWRIGYGAGDKSIIKSISKIQSQSTTNPCSISQMAAKHALETEKDFLKEWLEKFNRRKIYLLNFFESVKGLKPFYPKGAFYLYVSCEGYINKRDKKNSLISNDLDFAEYLLNNAKVAVVPGIAFGKSPYF
;
A
#
# COMPACT_ATOMS: atom_id res chain seq x y z
N ASN A 1 -16.16 -7.62 -13.48
CA ASN A 1 -16.25 -6.77 -12.29
C ASN A 1 -14.87 -6.26 -11.92
N ILE A 2 -14.82 -5.10 -11.26
CA ILE A 2 -13.60 -4.41 -10.83
C ILE A 2 -13.70 -4.23 -9.32
N LEU A 3 -12.64 -4.59 -8.61
CA LEU A 3 -12.42 -4.23 -7.21
C LEU A 3 -11.31 -3.18 -7.19
N SER A 4 -11.64 -1.96 -6.74
CA SER A 4 -10.67 -0.85 -6.62
C SER A 4 -10.36 -0.63 -5.15
N ASP A 5 -9.09 -0.76 -4.79
CA ASP A 5 -8.61 -0.46 -3.44
C ASP A 5 -7.97 0.92 -3.42
N ASP A 6 -8.68 1.88 -2.85
CA ASP A 6 -8.34 3.30 -2.87
C ASP A 6 -7.74 3.78 -1.54
N ILE A 7 -7.27 2.85 -0.69
CA ILE A 7 -6.80 3.14 0.68
C ILE A 7 -5.68 4.19 0.76
N TYR A 8 -4.97 4.44 -0.34
CA TYR A 8 -3.88 5.41 -0.45
C TYR A 8 -4.24 6.67 -1.24
N GLU A 9 -5.51 6.92 -1.55
CA GLU A 9 -5.97 8.04 -2.40
C GLU A 9 -5.44 9.42 -1.98
N HIS A 10 -5.22 9.62 -0.68
CA HIS A 10 -4.73 10.89 -0.13
C HIS A 10 -3.21 10.95 0.03
N ILE A 11 -2.49 9.86 -0.22
CA ILE A 11 -1.03 9.82 -0.12
C ILE A 11 -0.44 9.84 -1.51
N THR A 12 -0.36 11.03 -2.10
CA THR A 12 0.18 11.27 -3.43
C THR A 12 1.32 12.29 -3.37
N TYR A 13 2.28 12.18 -4.31
CA TYR A 13 3.45 13.04 -4.37
C TYR A 13 3.42 13.93 -5.61
N ASP A 14 4.24 15.00 -5.58
CA ASP A 14 4.51 15.86 -6.72
C ASP A 14 3.23 16.48 -7.31
N SER A 15 2.30 16.90 -6.43
CA SER A 15 1.00 17.49 -6.80
C SER A 15 0.16 16.59 -7.73
N LYS A 16 0.42 15.29 -7.77
CA LYS A 16 -0.38 14.34 -8.54
C LYS A 16 -1.76 14.17 -7.91
N LYS A 17 -2.78 14.27 -8.74
CA LYS A 17 -4.15 13.94 -8.32
C LYS A 17 -4.38 12.45 -8.40
N PHE A 18 -5.06 11.92 -7.40
CA PHE A 18 -5.60 10.56 -7.45
C PHE A 18 -6.82 10.52 -8.37
N PHE A 19 -6.92 9.44 -9.16
CA PHE A 19 -8.09 9.15 -9.99
C PHE A 19 -8.52 7.72 -9.75
N ASN A 20 -9.74 7.57 -9.26
CA ASN A 20 -10.40 6.27 -9.24
C ASN A 20 -10.78 5.85 -10.66
N ILE A 21 -10.90 4.55 -10.90
CA ILE A 21 -11.28 4.01 -12.22
C ILE A 21 -12.61 4.56 -12.72
N ILE A 22 -13.54 4.87 -11.83
CA ILE A 22 -14.85 5.46 -12.17
C ILE A 22 -14.71 6.92 -12.62
N ASN A 23 -13.74 7.66 -12.08
CA ASN A 23 -13.44 9.01 -12.54
C ASN A 23 -12.88 9.01 -13.96
N VAL A 24 -12.11 7.98 -14.30
CA VAL A 24 -11.53 7.82 -15.66
C VAL A 24 -12.59 7.36 -16.65
N ASN A 25 -13.45 6.42 -16.25
CA ASN A 25 -14.55 5.94 -17.09
C ASN A 25 -15.82 5.68 -16.27
N PRO A 26 -16.77 6.66 -16.25
CA PRO A 26 -18.00 6.55 -15.47
C PRO A 26 -18.91 5.37 -15.86
N SER A 27 -18.77 4.82 -17.07
CA SER A 27 -19.56 3.65 -17.50
C SER A 27 -19.25 2.38 -16.69
N LEU A 28 -18.09 2.34 -16.05
CA LEU A 28 -17.65 1.22 -15.19
C LEU A 28 -18.29 1.21 -13.81
N LYS A 29 -19.02 2.26 -13.42
CA LYS A 29 -19.60 2.40 -12.07
C LYS A 29 -20.41 1.18 -11.63
N LYS A 30 -21.26 0.62 -12.50
CA LYS A 30 -22.09 -0.54 -12.19
C LYS A 30 -21.30 -1.84 -12.00
N ARG A 31 -20.06 -1.87 -12.46
CA ARG A 31 -19.16 -3.05 -12.40
C ARG A 31 -18.05 -2.90 -11.38
N THR A 32 -17.97 -1.75 -10.72
CA THR A 32 -16.88 -1.43 -9.79
C THR A 32 -17.40 -1.46 -8.36
N PHE A 33 -16.64 -2.14 -7.51
CA PHE A 33 -16.75 -2.07 -6.06
C PHE A 33 -15.47 -1.41 -5.53
N ILE A 34 -15.63 -0.30 -4.81
CA ILE A 34 -14.53 0.43 -4.19
C ILE A 34 -14.40 -0.01 -2.75
N VAL A 35 -13.18 -0.27 -2.30
CA VAL A 35 -12.82 -0.43 -0.89
C VAL A 35 -11.90 0.70 -0.48
N ASN A 36 -12.08 1.19 0.73
CA ASN A 36 -11.28 2.24 1.32
C ASN A 36 -11.33 2.14 2.85
N GLY A 37 -10.67 3.02 3.56
CA GLY A 37 -10.67 2.99 5.03
C GLY A 37 -9.91 4.13 5.66
N VAL A 38 -9.98 4.17 6.98
CA VAL A 38 -9.33 5.22 7.79
C VAL A 38 -7.91 4.86 8.21
N SER A 39 -7.46 3.63 7.94
CA SER A 39 -6.20 3.09 8.45
C SER A 39 -4.98 3.89 8.06
N LYS A 40 -4.92 4.40 6.82
CA LYS A 40 -3.70 5.02 6.25
C LYS A 40 -3.73 6.53 6.39
N VAL A 41 -4.75 7.16 5.83
CA VAL A 41 -4.88 8.63 5.81
C VAL A 41 -4.98 9.24 7.22
N PHE A 42 -5.60 8.52 8.16
CA PHE A 42 -5.80 9.02 9.53
C PHE A 42 -4.90 8.32 10.57
N SER A 43 -3.95 7.47 10.15
CA SER A 43 -3.14 6.63 11.05
C SER A 43 -3.97 5.79 12.04
N MET A 44 -5.13 5.33 11.61
CA MET A 44 -6.10 4.61 12.44
C MET A 44 -6.05 3.10 12.19
N THR A 45 -4.87 2.51 12.03
CA THR A 45 -4.72 1.08 11.76
C THR A 45 -5.30 0.20 12.86
N GLY A 46 -5.13 0.58 14.12
CA GLY A 46 -5.63 -0.14 15.30
C GLY A 46 -7.14 -0.11 15.46
N TRP A 47 -7.83 0.84 14.85
CA TRP A 47 -9.29 0.99 14.93
C TRP A 47 -10.05 -0.03 14.10
N ARG A 48 -9.39 -0.67 13.14
CA ARG A 48 -9.92 -1.75 12.30
C ARG A 48 -11.18 -1.37 11.52
N ILE A 49 -11.20 -0.18 10.89
CA ILE A 49 -12.33 0.30 10.08
C ILE A 49 -11.93 0.45 8.62
N GLY A 50 -12.69 -0.22 7.78
CA GLY A 50 -12.76 -0.01 6.34
C GLY A 50 -14.22 0.13 5.90
N TYR A 51 -14.42 0.63 4.70
CA TYR A 51 -15.74 0.77 4.10
C TYR A 51 -15.68 0.46 2.61
N GLY A 52 -16.81 0.11 2.05
CA GLY A 52 -16.93 -0.17 0.63
C GLY A 52 -18.15 0.51 0.02
N ALA A 53 -18.04 0.81 -1.26
CA ALA A 53 -19.10 1.39 -2.06
C ALA A 53 -19.22 0.68 -3.41
N GLY A 54 -20.46 0.39 -3.83
CA GLY A 54 -20.71 -0.30 -5.08
C GLY A 54 -22.18 -0.58 -5.32
N ASP A 55 -22.46 -1.51 -6.22
CA ASP A 55 -23.83 -1.93 -6.53
C ASP A 55 -24.55 -2.49 -5.29
N LYS A 56 -25.84 -2.16 -5.16
CA LYS A 56 -26.66 -2.55 -4.01
C LYS A 56 -26.74 -4.05 -3.82
N SER A 57 -26.71 -4.83 -4.89
CA SER A 57 -26.76 -6.29 -4.83
C SER A 57 -25.48 -6.86 -4.21
N ILE A 58 -24.32 -6.30 -4.57
CA ILE A 58 -23.02 -6.66 -4.01
C ILE A 58 -22.98 -6.29 -2.53
N ILE A 59 -23.41 -5.09 -2.17
CA ILE A 59 -23.45 -4.65 -0.76
C ILE A 59 -24.32 -5.59 0.08
N LYS A 60 -25.51 -5.97 -0.42
CA LYS A 60 -26.37 -6.93 0.29
C LYS A 60 -25.69 -8.29 0.51
N SER A 61 -24.98 -8.78 -0.51
CA SER A 61 -24.28 -10.07 -0.42
C SER A 61 -23.13 -10.01 0.59
N ILE A 62 -22.34 -8.93 0.57
CA ILE A 62 -21.27 -8.69 1.54
C ILE A 62 -21.83 -8.61 2.96
N SER A 63 -22.90 -7.84 3.17
CA SER A 63 -23.55 -7.70 4.48
C SER A 63 -24.05 -9.04 5.00
N LYS A 64 -24.61 -9.90 4.13
CA LYS A 64 -25.06 -11.24 4.50
C LYS A 64 -23.89 -12.12 4.98
N ILE A 65 -22.77 -12.11 4.26
CA ILE A 65 -21.57 -12.89 4.63
C ILE A 65 -20.98 -12.34 5.94
N GLN A 66 -20.83 -11.03 6.03
CA GLN A 66 -20.25 -10.39 7.20
C GLN A 66 -21.08 -10.63 8.47
N SER A 67 -22.42 -10.61 8.36
CA SER A 67 -23.30 -10.87 9.51
C SER A 67 -23.12 -12.27 10.09
N GLN A 68 -22.63 -13.23 9.30
CA GLN A 68 -22.37 -14.61 9.74
C GLN A 68 -20.91 -14.88 10.13
N SER A 69 -20.03 -13.91 9.95
CA SER A 69 -18.59 -14.04 10.28
C SER A 69 -18.18 -13.08 11.39
N THR A 70 -17.94 -11.81 11.06
CA THR A 70 -17.46 -10.79 12.01
C THR A 70 -18.59 -9.95 12.59
N THR A 71 -19.82 -10.14 12.16
CA THR A 71 -21.03 -9.36 12.47
C THR A 71 -20.92 -7.90 12.03
N ASN A 72 -20.24 -7.05 12.79
CA ASN A 72 -20.00 -5.64 12.49
C ASN A 72 -18.75 -5.14 13.21
N PRO A 73 -18.12 -4.06 12.74
CA PRO A 73 -17.05 -3.39 13.46
C PRO A 73 -17.51 -2.81 14.82
N CYS A 74 -16.56 -2.61 15.73
CA CYS A 74 -16.82 -1.94 17.01
C CYS A 74 -17.49 -0.57 16.80
N SER A 75 -18.58 -0.29 17.52
CA SER A 75 -19.34 0.97 17.39
C SER A 75 -18.53 2.21 17.73
N ILE A 76 -17.64 2.12 18.73
CA ILE A 76 -16.74 3.22 19.10
C ILE A 76 -15.80 3.52 17.92
N SER A 77 -15.23 2.48 17.30
CA SER A 77 -14.38 2.63 16.12
C SER A 77 -15.13 3.23 14.93
N GLN A 78 -16.40 2.88 14.74
CA GLN A 78 -17.23 3.46 13.68
C GLN A 78 -17.46 4.96 13.92
N MET A 79 -17.76 5.37 15.17
CA MET A 79 -17.93 6.79 15.51
C MET A 79 -16.63 7.58 15.33
N ALA A 80 -15.49 7.02 15.74
CA ALA A 80 -14.19 7.65 15.52
C ALA A 80 -13.87 7.79 14.01
N ALA A 81 -14.15 6.76 13.22
CA ALA A 81 -13.96 6.81 11.78
C ALA A 81 -14.89 7.83 11.09
N LYS A 82 -16.16 7.91 11.53
CA LYS A 82 -17.10 8.92 11.04
C LYS A 82 -16.54 10.31 11.28
N HIS A 83 -16.14 10.61 12.52
CA HIS A 83 -15.57 11.91 12.87
C HIS A 83 -14.32 12.23 12.04
N ALA A 84 -13.40 11.27 11.88
CA ALA A 84 -12.21 11.43 11.05
C ALA A 84 -12.54 11.77 9.59
N LEU A 85 -13.54 11.12 9.00
CA LEU A 85 -13.97 11.37 7.61
C LEU A 85 -14.62 12.76 7.43
N GLU A 86 -15.30 13.26 8.46
CA GLU A 86 -15.97 14.57 8.48
C GLU A 86 -15.01 15.72 8.83
N THR A 87 -13.83 15.43 9.38
CA THR A 87 -12.84 16.44 9.77
C THR A 87 -12.00 16.89 8.57
N GLU A 88 -11.62 18.16 8.56
CA GLU A 88 -10.66 18.70 7.60
C GLU A 88 -9.30 18.00 7.72
N LYS A 89 -8.61 17.90 6.59
CA LYS A 89 -7.40 17.09 6.47
C LYS A 89 -6.11 17.94 6.39
N ASP A 90 -6.08 19.09 7.05
CA ASP A 90 -4.94 20.02 7.02
C ASP A 90 -3.63 19.36 7.53
N PHE A 91 -3.75 18.43 8.49
CA PHE A 91 -2.63 17.65 9.00
C PHE A 91 -1.92 16.82 7.92
N LEU A 92 -2.61 16.49 6.81
CA LEU A 92 -2.02 15.70 5.73
C LEU A 92 -0.87 16.42 5.05
N LYS A 93 -0.88 17.73 4.96
CA LYS A 93 0.20 18.50 4.33
C LYS A 93 1.54 18.20 5.00
N GLU A 94 1.59 18.30 6.32
CA GLU A 94 2.80 18.01 7.09
C GLU A 94 3.26 16.55 6.94
N TRP A 95 2.30 15.61 6.92
CA TRP A 95 2.61 14.20 6.75
C TRP A 95 3.15 13.88 5.36
N LEU A 96 2.54 14.45 4.33
CA LEU A 96 3.01 14.29 2.94
C LEU A 96 4.42 14.87 2.76
N GLU A 97 4.72 15.99 3.37
CA GLU A 97 6.08 16.57 3.38
C GLU A 97 7.08 15.62 4.06
N LYS A 98 6.71 15.00 5.20
CA LYS A 98 7.56 14.02 5.89
C LYS A 98 7.77 12.77 5.03
N PHE A 99 6.70 12.23 4.42
CA PHE A 99 6.81 11.08 3.52
C PHE A 99 7.65 11.41 2.28
N ASN A 100 7.47 12.58 1.70
CA ASN A 100 8.25 13.00 0.53
C ASN A 100 9.75 13.13 0.86
N ARG A 101 10.12 13.70 2.01
CA ARG A 101 11.52 13.74 2.46
C ARG A 101 12.11 12.34 2.64
N ARG A 102 11.38 11.42 3.25
CA ARG A 102 11.80 10.01 3.39
C ARG A 102 11.95 9.32 2.04
N LYS A 103 11.00 9.55 1.12
CA LYS A 103 11.06 9.05 -0.25
C LYS A 103 12.35 9.49 -0.95
N ILE A 104 12.63 10.79 -0.94
CA ILE A 104 13.83 11.35 -1.60
C ILE A 104 15.11 10.78 -0.97
N TYR A 105 15.18 10.70 0.35
CA TYR A 105 16.32 10.11 1.05
C TYR A 105 16.57 8.66 0.61
N LEU A 106 15.54 7.83 0.60
CA LEU A 106 15.67 6.42 0.22
C LEU A 106 15.97 6.25 -1.28
N LEU A 107 15.39 7.07 -2.15
CA LEU A 107 15.70 7.04 -3.58
C LEU A 107 17.20 7.31 -3.81
N ASN A 108 17.71 8.39 -3.25
CA ASN A 108 19.12 8.75 -3.36
C ASN A 108 20.05 7.66 -2.80
N PHE A 109 19.64 7.07 -1.65
CA PHE A 109 20.37 5.94 -1.06
C PHE A 109 20.43 4.75 -2.01
N PHE A 110 19.27 4.27 -2.50
CA PHE A 110 19.24 3.10 -3.36
C PHE A 110 19.90 3.32 -4.72
N GLU A 111 19.86 4.53 -5.27
CA GLU A 111 20.59 4.88 -6.49
C GLU A 111 22.11 4.84 -6.31
N SER A 112 22.61 5.13 -5.11
CA SER A 112 24.03 5.04 -4.80
C SER A 112 24.52 3.59 -4.63
N VAL A 113 23.62 2.63 -4.43
CA VAL A 113 23.97 1.23 -4.22
C VAL A 113 23.99 0.47 -5.54
N LYS A 114 25.18 0.09 -5.99
CA LYS A 114 25.37 -0.67 -7.23
C LYS A 114 24.57 -1.98 -7.18
N GLY A 115 23.71 -2.18 -8.18
CA GLY A 115 22.91 -3.40 -8.33
C GLY A 115 21.51 -3.31 -7.77
N LEU A 116 21.15 -2.19 -7.11
CA LEU A 116 19.78 -1.85 -6.75
C LEU A 116 19.25 -0.74 -7.67
N LYS A 117 17.97 -0.83 -8.04
CA LYS A 117 17.32 0.20 -8.86
C LYS A 117 15.93 0.49 -8.28
N PRO A 118 15.72 1.64 -7.63
CA PRO A 118 14.44 2.00 -7.08
C PRO A 118 13.45 2.40 -8.19
N PHE A 119 12.19 2.07 -8.00
CA PHE A 119 11.08 2.61 -8.78
C PHE A 119 10.55 3.89 -8.10
N TYR A 120 10.37 4.96 -8.87
CA TYR A 120 9.91 6.25 -8.35
C TYR A 120 8.41 6.23 -8.07
N PRO A 121 7.98 6.19 -6.79
CA PRO A 121 6.57 6.11 -6.46
C PRO A 121 5.87 7.46 -6.67
N LYS A 122 4.64 7.41 -7.19
CA LYS A 122 3.77 8.57 -7.33
C LYS A 122 2.80 8.75 -6.15
N GLY A 123 2.74 7.76 -5.28
CA GLY A 123 1.87 7.75 -4.10
C GLY A 123 2.23 6.61 -3.15
N ALA A 124 1.43 6.46 -2.10
CA ALA A 124 1.62 5.54 -0.99
C ALA A 124 2.95 5.79 -0.24
N PHE A 125 3.32 4.95 0.70
CA PHE A 125 4.59 5.04 1.44
C PHE A 125 5.47 3.81 1.24
N TYR A 126 5.33 3.16 0.09
CA TYR A 126 6.17 2.04 -0.33
C TYR A 126 7.21 2.51 -1.34
N LEU A 127 8.36 1.88 -1.28
CA LEU A 127 9.38 1.97 -2.30
C LEU A 127 9.63 0.58 -2.85
N TYR A 128 9.53 0.43 -4.16
CA TYR A 128 9.74 -0.84 -4.84
C TYR A 128 11.09 -0.81 -5.52
N VAL A 129 11.99 -1.71 -5.13
CA VAL A 129 13.39 -1.67 -5.53
C VAL A 129 13.77 -2.98 -6.22
N SER A 130 14.31 -2.89 -7.43
CA SER A 130 14.90 -4.05 -8.09
C SER A 130 16.20 -4.46 -7.42
N CYS A 131 16.32 -5.74 -7.12
CA CYS A 131 17.55 -6.39 -6.64
C CYS A 131 18.21 -7.28 -7.70
N GLU A 132 17.89 -7.06 -8.98
CA GLU A 132 18.40 -7.85 -10.10
C GLU A 132 19.93 -7.97 -10.11
N GLY A 133 20.62 -6.90 -9.72
CA GLY A 133 22.09 -6.90 -9.65
C GLY A 133 22.68 -7.82 -8.58
N TYR A 134 21.86 -8.43 -7.71
CA TYR A 134 22.28 -9.39 -6.69
C TYR A 134 21.85 -10.82 -6.99
N ILE A 135 21.00 -11.03 -7.97
CA ILE A 135 20.57 -12.37 -8.37
C ILE A 135 21.75 -13.12 -9.00
N ASN A 136 21.84 -14.41 -8.68
CA ASN A 136 22.93 -15.31 -9.03
C ASN A 136 24.29 -14.93 -8.41
N LYS A 137 24.29 -14.07 -7.39
CA LYS A 137 25.49 -13.80 -6.58
C LYS A 137 25.48 -14.63 -5.30
N ARG A 138 26.67 -14.82 -4.75
CA ARG A 138 26.84 -15.49 -3.47
C ARG A 138 27.06 -14.47 -2.35
N ASP A 139 26.48 -14.74 -1.21
CA ASP A 139 26.68 -13.96 0.01
C ASP A 139 28.05 -14.27 0.67
N LYS A 140 28.33 -13.61 1.80
CA LYS A 140 29.57 -13.80 2.56
C LYS A 140 29.75 -15.23 3.12
N LYS A 141 28.66 -16.00 3.21
CA LYS A 141 28.65 -17.41 3.65
C LYS A 141 28.64 -18.39 2.48
N ASN A 142 28.86 -17.89 1.24
CA ASN A 142 28.84 -18.66 0.01
C ASN A 142 27.45 -19.20 -0.39
N SER A 143 26.36 -18.69 0.23
CA SER A 143 24.98 -19.04 -0.12
C SER A 143 24.56 -18.29 -1.38
N LEU A 144 23.92 -18.98 -2.32
CA LEU A 144 23.45 -18.40 -3.56
C LEU A 144 22.16 -17.59 -3.34
N ILE A 145 22.09 -16.38 -3.86
CA ILE A 145 20.87 -15.56 -3.93
C ILE A 145 20.24 -15.81 -5.32
N SER A 146 19.24 -16.68 -5.37
CA SER A 146 18.63 -17.10 -6.63
C SER A 146 17.43 -16.24 -7.06
N ASN A 147 16.80 -15.58 -6.11
CA ASN A 147 15.57 -14.81 -6.29
C ASN A 147 15.41 -13.72 -5.21
N ASP A 148 14.33 -12.96 -5.28
CA ASP A 148 14.01 -11.89 -4.32
C ASP A 148 13.63 -12.40 -2.93
N LEU A 149 13.15 -13.62 -2.80
CA LEU A 149 12.90 -14.24 -1.48
C LEU A 149 14.22 -14.49 -0.75
N ASP A 150 15.21 -15.10 -1.45
CA ASP A 150 16.55 -15.31 -0.89
C ASP A 150 17.21 -13.96 -0.52
N PHE A 151 16.99 -12.93 -1.35
CA PHE A 151 17.50 -11.59 -1.08
C PHE A 151 16.85 -10.96 0.17
N ALA A 152 15.53 -11.09 0.32
CA ALA A 152 14.80 -10.61 1.49
C ALA A 152 15.26 -11.34 2.77
N GLU A 153 15.45 -12.65 2.69
CA GLU A 153 15.98 -13.45 3.80
C GLU A 153 17.43 -13.05 4.15
N TYR A 154 18.27 -12.81 3.15
CA TYR A 154 19.61 -12.29 3.35
C TYR A 154 19.61 -10.95 4.11
N LEU A 155 18.76 -10.01 3.73
CA LEU A 155 18.61 -8.71 4.41
C LEU A 155 18.15 -8.89 5.86
N LEU A 156 17.17 -9.76 6.09
CA LEU A 156 16.68 -10.04 7.42
C LEU A 156 17.76 -10.63 8.32
N ASN A 157 18.48 -11.64 7.83
CA ASN A 157 19.45 -12.38 8.63
C ASN A 157 20.76 -11.60 8.87
N ASN A 158 21.21 -10.83 7.88
CA ASN A 158 22.53 -10.17 7.93
C ASN A 158 22.44 -8.68 8.26
N ALA A 159 21.44 -7.97 7.73
CA ALA A 159 21.25 -6.53 7.97
C ALA A 159 20.19 -6.22 9.04
N LYS A 160 19.42 -7.22 9.49
CA LYS A 160 18.29 -7.06 10.41
C LYS A 160 17.21 -6.12 9.86
N VAL A 161 17.07 -6.11 8.54
CA VAL A 161 16.05 -5.33 7.81
C VAL A 161 15.03 -6.28 7.21
N ALA A 162 13.79 -6.16 7.66
CA ALA A 162 12.66 -6.90 7.09
C ALA A 162 12.11 -6.15 5.87
N VAL A 163 12.01 -6.83 4.76
CA VAL A 163 11.39 -6.34 3.51
C VAL A 163 10.42 -7.38 2.98
N VAL A 164 9.51 -6.96 2.11
CA VAL A 164 8.58 -7.89 1.44
C VAL A 164 9.15 -8.23 0.07
N PRO A 165 9.38 -9.51 -0.26
CA PRO A 165 9.87 -9.91 -1.58
C PRO A 165 8.84 -9.60 -2.66
N GLY A 166 9.30 -9.16 -3.84
CA GLY A 166 8.45 -8.71 -4.93
C GLY A 166 7.53 -9.79 -5.49
N ILE A 167 7.93 -11.06 -5.37
CA ILE A 167 7.09 -12.19 -5.78
C ILE A 167 5.71 -12.18 -5.07
N ALA A 168 5.63 -11.67 -3.84
CA ALA A 168 4.37 -11.51 -3.11
C ALA A 168 3.41 -10.52 -3.80
N PHE A 169 3.94 -9.64 -4.66
CA PHE A 169 3.20 -8.67 -5.48
C PHE A 169 3.21 -9.04 -6.97
N GLY A 170 3.63 -10.26 -7.31
CA GLY A 170 3.60 -10.79 -8.67
C GLY A 170 4.74 -10.31 -9.58
N LYS A 171 5.79 -9.70 -9.04
CA LYS A 171 6.94 -9.23 -9.82
C LYS A 171 8.27 -9.45 -9.10
N SER A 172 9.08 -10.38 -9.61
CA SER A 172 10.46 -10.63 -9.21
C SER A 172 11.43 -10.06 -10.27
N PRO A 173 12.70 -9.72 -9.93
CA PRO A 173 13.31 -9.69 -8.61
C PRO A 173 13.25 -8.29 -7.97
N TYR A 174 12.29 -8.08 -7.10
CA TYR A 174 12.06 -6.81 -6.41
C TYR A 174 11.86 -7.04 -4.90
N PHE A 175 11.93 -5.95 -4.12
CA PHE A 175 11.55 -5.94 -2.71
C PHE A 175 10.99 -4.58 -2.29
#